data_2ef89dc5b8c4bd92814a9b4821f2c924
#
_entry.id   2ef89dc5b8c4bd92814a9b4821f2c924
#
_cell.length_a   1.000
_cell.length_b   1.000
_cell.length_c   1.000
_cell.angle_alpha   90.00
_cell.angle_beta   90.00
_cell.angle_gamma   90.00
#
_symmetry.space_group_name_H-M   'P 1'
#
loop_
_entity.id
_entity.type
_entity.pdbx_description
1 polymer ?
#
loop_
_entity_poly.entity_id
_entity_poly.type
_entity_poly.pdbx_seq_one_letter_code
_entity_poly.pdbx_strand_id
1 'polypeptide(L)'
;LIGLVGSEMCIRDRVLDEIPTNETHRQDYINDFLAMSKALKKCQREDGFWNVSLHDPTNFGGKETSGTALFVYGMAWGVRNGLLDRKEYLPVLLKAWNAMVKDAVHPNGFLGYVQGTGKEPKDGQPVTYKSVPDFEDYGVGCFLLAGTEVYKLK
;
A
#
# COMPACT_ATOMS: atom_id res chain seq x y z
N LEU A 1 4.50 12.72 8.55
CA LEU A 1 3.90 11.40 8.93
C LEU A 1 3.12 10.72 7.78
N ILE A 2 3.10 11.31 6.59
CA ILE A 2 2.27 10.84 5.47
C ILE A 2 2.90 9.63 4.75
N GLY A 3 4.21 9.49 4.76
CA GLY A 3 4.90 8.35 4.12
C GLY A 3 4.95 7.07 4.95
N LEU A 4 4.48 7.08 6.20
CA LEU A 4 4.60 5.95 7.12
C LEU A 4 3.40 5.00 7.09
N VAL A 5 2.23 5.42 6.58
CA VAL A 5 1.00 4.62 6.68
C VAL A 5 1.09 3.30 5.91
N GLY A 6 1.75 3.29 4.76
CA GLY A 6 1.98 2.06 3.99
C GLY A 6 2.91 1.09 4.72
N SER A 7 4.02 1.59 5.25
CA SER A 7 4.96 0.77 6.03
C SER A 7 4.36 0.29 7.34
N GLU A 8 3.54 1.09 8.03
CA GLU A 8 2.85 0.67 9.25
C GLU A 8 1.91 -0.51 9.00
N MET A 9 1.19 -0.52 7.89
CA MET A 9 0.34 -1.65 7.52
C MET A 9 1.15 -2.92 7.30
N CYS A 10 2.27 -2.82 6.57
CA CYS A 10 3.21 -3.93 6.34
C CYS A 10 3.92 -4.39 7.62
N ILE A 11 4.15 -3.51 8.60
CA ILE A 11 4.71 -3.88 9.89
C ILE A 11 3.69 -4.69 10.71
N ARG A 12 2.43 -4.28 10.73
CA ARG A 12 1.38 -4.92 11.54
C ARG A 12 1.09 -6.34 11.08
N ASP A 13 1.01 -6.60 9.79
CA ASP A 13 0.81 -7.95 9.27
C ASP A 13 2.01 -8.86 9.58
N ARG A 14 3.24 -8.36 9.45
CA ARG A 14 4.46 -9.09 9.84
C ARG A 14 4.50 -9.39 11.32
N VAL A 15 4.16 -8.41 12.16
CA VAL A 15 4.06 -8.63 13.61
C VAL A 15 3.02 -9.71 13.90
N LEU A 16 1.87 -9.69 13.27
CA LEU A 16 0.81 -10.68 13.47
C LEU A 16 1.17 -12.09 13.00
N ASP A 17 2.06 -12.23 12.01
CA ASP A 17 2.59 -13.53 11.58
C ASP A 17 3.57 -14.12 12.62
N GLU A 18 4.34 -13.29 13.31
CA GLU A 18 5.45 -13.71 14.17
C GLU A 18 5.08 -13.80 15.66
N ILE A 19 4.18 -12.95 16.16
CA ILE A 19 3.82 -12.97 17.59
C ILE A 19 2.96 -14.19 17.95
N PRO A 20 3.17 -14.79 19.12
CA PRO A 20 2.35 -15.90 19.59
C PRO A 20 0.86 -15.59 19.63
N THR A 21 0.02 -16.58 19.39
CA THR A 21 -1.45 -16.42 19.39
C THR A 21 -2.01 -16.02 20.76
N ASN A 22 -1.30 -16.31 21.83
CA ASN A 22 -1.65 -15.97 23.21
C ASN A 22 -0.98 -14.67 23.70
N GLU A 23 -0.33 -13.89 22.81
CA GLU A 23 0.27 -12.61 23.19
C GLU A 23 -0.82 -11.61 23.62
N THR A 24 -0.60 -10.95 24.76
CA THR A 24 -1.58 -10.08 25.43
C THR A 24 -2.07 -8.95 24.50
N HIS A 25 -1.17 -8.37 23.69
CA HIS A 25 -1.48 -7.25 22.80
C HIS A 25 -1.85 -7.66 21.36
N ARG A 26 -1.92 -8.98 21.08
CA ARG A 26 -2.26 -9.43 19.73
C ARG A 26 -3.59 -8.88 19.23
N GLN A 27 -4.58 -8.81 20.10
CA GLN A 27 -5.90 -8.26 19.73
C GLN A 27 -5.84 -6.76 19.41
N ASP A 28 -4.98 -6.00 20.05
CA ASP A 28 -4.78 -4.58 19.76
C ASP A 28 -4.22 -4.40 18.34
N TYR A 29 -3.21 -5.19 17.95
CA TYR A 29 -2.69 -5.18 16.58
C TYR A 29 -3.74 -5.55 15.53
N ILE A 30 -4.60 -6.55 15.81
CA ILE A 30 -5.70 -6.92 14.92
C ILE A 30 -6.69 -5.77 14.77
N ASN A 31 -7.13 -5.16 15.88
CA ASN A 31 -8.07 -4.04 15.88
C ASN A 31 -7.53 -2.85 15.09
N ASP A 32 -6.27 -2.51 15.27
CA ASP A 32 -5.60 -1.44 14.55
C ASP A 32 -5.50 -1.74 13.04
N PHE A 33 -5.15 -2.97 12.69
CA PHE A 33 -5.09 -3.41 11.29
C PHE A 33 -6.47 -3.29 10.61
N LEU A 34 -7.54 -3.72 11.28
CA LEU A 34 -8.91 -3.62 10.78
C LEU A 34 -9.35 -2.16 10.62
N ALA A 35 -9.07 -1.32 11.62
CA ALA A 35 -9.41 0.11 11.60
C ALA A 35 -8.68 0.84 10.46
N MET A 36 -7.39 0.56 10.29
CA MET A 36 -6.57 1.12 9.20
C MET A 36 -7.08 0.67 7.83
N SER A 37 -7.33 -0.62 7.64
CA SER A 37 -7.87 -1.17 6.38
C SER A 37 -9.20 -0.52 5.99
N LYS A 38 -10.09 -0.32 6.97
CA LYS A 38 -11.37 0.36 6.78
C LYS A 38 -11.21 1.83 6.40
N ALA A 39 -10.27 2.54 7.01
CA ALA A 39 -9.98 3.93 6.69
C ALA A 39 -9.39 4.06 5.28
N LEU A 40 -8.40 3.24 4.94
CA LEU A 40 -7.77 3.21 3.63
C LEU A 40 -8.75 2.92 2.50
N LYS A 41 -9.67 1.96 2.69
CA LYS A 41 -10.70 1.68 1.70
C LYS A 41 -11.51 2.92 1.32
N LYS A 42 -11.81 3.80 2.29
CA LYS A 42 -12.57 5.04 2.05
C LYS A 42 -11.78 6.10 1.30
N CYS A 43 -10.46 6.06 1.38
CA CYS A 43 -9.56 7.03 0.77
C CYS A 43 -9.05 6.58 -0.61
N GLN A 44 -9.47 5.40 -1.11
CA GLN A 44 -9.06 4.93 -2.43
C GLN A 44 -9.61 5.84 -3.53
N ARG A 45 -8.73 6.26 -4.43
CA ARG A 45 -9.09 7.05 -5.61
C ARG A 45 -9.92 6.24 -6.61
N GLU A 46 -10.62 6.95 -7.48
CA GLU A 46 -11.37 6.32 -8.57
C GLU A 46 -10.49 5.53 -9.54
N ASP A 47 -9.23 5.98 -9.75
CA ASP A 47 -8.25 5.29 -10.59
C ASP A 47 -7.58 4.08 -9.91
N GLY A 48 -7.91 3.79 -8.66
CA GLY A 48 -7.42 2.63 -7.90
C GLY A 48 -6.20 2.91 -7.03
N PHE A 49 -5.49 3.99 -7.24
CA PHE A 49 -4.35 4.38 -6.40
C PHE A 49 -4.81 5.04 -5.09
N TRP A 50 -3.84 5.36 -4.24
CA TRP A 50 -4.00 6.32 -3.14
C TRP A 50 -3.14 7.55 -3.40
N ASN A 51 -3.56 8.68 -2.82
CA ASN A 51 -2.76 9.89 -2.80
C ASN A 51 -1.63 9.78 -1.77
N VAL A 52 -0.58 10.55 -1.94
CA VAL A 52 0.43 10.76 -0.90
C VAL A 52 -0.25 11.29 0.38
N SER A 53 -1.07 12.35 0.24
CA SER A 53 -1.93 12.80 1.33
C SER A 53 -3.29 12.11 1.26
N LEU A 54 -3.57 11.22 2.22
CA LEU A 54 -4.81 10.45 2.28
C LEU A 54 -6.04 11.29 2.62
N HIS A 55 -5.83 12.42 3.33
CA HIS A 55 -6.92 13.26 3.83
C HIS A 55 -7.21 14.47 2.93
N ASP A 56 -6.21 14.93 2.21
CA ASP A 56 -6.31 16.14 1.41
C ASP A 56 -5.71 15.91 0.00
N PRO A 57 -6.54 15.56 -0.98
CA PRO A 57 -6.07 15.33 -2.34
C PRO A 57 -5.59 16.61 -3.04
N THR A 58 -5.84 17.80 -2.48
CA THR A 58 -5.32 19.07 -3.01
C THR A 58 -3.88 19.33 -2.55
N ASN A 59 -3.43 18.61 -1.50
CA ASN A 59 -2.08 18.68 -0.99
C ASN A 59 -1.36 17.35 -1.24
N PHE A 60 -0.40 17.33 -2.15
CA PHE A 60 0.29 16.10 -2.60
C PHE A 60 -0.67 15.02 -3.13
N GLY A 61 -1.66 15.43 -3.91
CA GLY A 61 -2.56 14.52 -4.62
C GLY A 61 -1.88 13.85 -5.81
N GLY A 62 -2.53 12.84 -6.33
CA GLY A 62 -2.06 12.10 -7.50
C GLY A 62 -1.72 10.64 -7.19
N LYS A 63 -1.28 9.92 -8.23
CA LYS A 63 -0.88 8.51 -8.09
C LYS A 63 0.41 8.43 -7.29
N GLU A 64 0.44 7.51 -6.33
CA GLU A 64 1.66 7.15 -5.61
C GLU A 64 1.73 5.62 -5.52
N THR A 65 2.80 5.03 -6.03
CA THR A 65 2.86 3.57 -6.25
C THR A 65 3.34 2.82 -5.01
N SER A 66 4.30 3.34 -4.25
CA SER A 66 4.91 2.58 -3.14
C SER A 66 3.92 2.34 -2.01
N GLY A 67 3.20 3.38 -1.57
CA GLY A 67 2.14 3.26 -0.56
C GLY A 67 0.96 2.44 -1.07
N THR A 68 0.55 2.64 -2.34
CA THR A 68 -0.50 1.83 -2.97
C THR A 68 -0.13 0.34 -2.96
N ALA A 69 1.10 -0.01 -3.29
CA ALA A 69 1.59 -1.39 -3.27
C ALA A 69 1.55 -1.99 -1.86
N LEU A 70 2.00 -1.24 -0.85
CA LEU A 70 1.96 -1.72 0.54
C LEU A 70 0.53 -1.88 1.07
N PHE A 71 -0.42 -1.03 0.65
CA PHE A 71 -1.84 -1.21 0.99
C PHE A 71 -2.43 -2.46 0.32
N VAL A 72 -2.09 -2.71 -0.95
CA VAL A 72 -2.48 -3.95 -1.64
C VAL A 72 -1.91 -5.17 -0.93
N TYR A 73 -0.61 -5.13 -0.57
CA TYR A 73 0.06 -6.20 0.16
C TYR A 73 -0.67 -6.52 1.47
N GLY A 74 -0.88 -5.52 2.35
CA GLY A 74 -1.52 -5.73 3.64
C GLY A 74 -2.98 -6.18 3.53
N MET A 75 -3.77 -5.59 2.60
CA MET A 75 -5.15 -6.03 2.39
C MET A 75 -5.21 -7.47 1.83
N ALA A 76 -4.33 -7.85 0.91
CA ALA A 76 -4.27 -9.20 0.36
C ALA A 76 -3.90 -10.22 1.44
N TRP A 77 -2.92 -9.88 2.29
CA TRP A 77 -2.55 -10.67 3.47
C TRP A 77 -3.74 -10.82 4.44
N GLY A 78 -4.45 -9.72 4.73
CA GLY A 78 -5.61 -9.74 5.61
C GLY A 78 -6.77 -10.58 5.09
N VAL A 79 -7.03 -10.55 3.78
CA VAL A 79 -8.03 -11.41 3.12
C VAL A 79 -7.62 -12.88 3.19
N ARG A 80 -6.35 -13.18 2.91
CA ARG A 80 -5.81 -14.55 2.94
C ARG A 80 -5.88 -15.16 4.34
N ASN A 81 -5.63 -14.36 5.37
CA ASN A 81 -5.67 -14.79 6.78
C ASN A 81 -7.06 -14.69 7.42
N GLY A 82 -8.11 -14.34 6.66
CA GLY A 82 -9.48 -14.29 7.17
C GLY A 82 -9.78 -13.12 8.11
N LEU A 83 -8.89 -12.13 8.21
CA LEU A 83 -9.12 -10.92 8.99
C LEU A 83 -9.97 -9.90 8.26
N LEU A 84 -9.89 -9.84 6.93
CA LEU A 84 -10.70 -8.98 6.09
C LEU A 84 -11.70 -9.79 5.26
N ASP A 85 -12.93 -9.30 5.16
CA ASP A 85 -13.96 -9.94 4.33
C ASP A 85 -13.55 -9.91 2.86
N ARG A 86 -13.45 -11.10 2.25
CA ARG A 86 -13.02 -11.27 0.86
C ARG A 86 -13.92 -10.54 -0.13
N LYS A 87 -15.24 -10.56 0.09
CA LYS A 87 -16.20 -9.92 -0.83
C LYS A 87 -16.06 -8.41 -0.81
N GLU A 88 -15.70 -7.86 0.35
CA GLU A 88 -15.55 -6.43 0.54
C GLU A 88 -14.20 -5.90 0.05
N TYR A 89 -13.09 -6.60 0.35
CA TYR A 89 -11.74 -6.07 0.13
C TYR A 89 -11.08 -6.56 -1.17
N LEU A 90 -11.45 -7.73 -1.71
CA LEU A 90 -10.88 -8.23 -2.95
C LEU A 90 -11.08 -7.25 -4.13
N PRO A 91 -12.26 -6.65 -4.34
CA PRO A 91 -12.44 -5.66 -5.41
C PRO A 91 -11.54 -4.43 -5.24
N VAL A 92 -11.33 -3.96 -3.99
CA VAL A 92 -10.51 -2.79 -3.65
C VAL A 92 -9.05 -3.05 -4.01
N LEU A 93 -8.49 -4.13 -3.50
CA LEU A 93 -7.09 -4.47 -3.73
C LEU A 93 -6.79 -4.84 -5.19
N LEU A 94 -7.70 -5.54 -5.89
CA LEU A 94 -7.52 -5.87 -7.30
C LEU A 94 -7.66 -4.65 -8.21
N LYS A 95 -8.51 -3.68 -7.86
CA LYS A 95 -8.59 -2.39 -8.57
C LYS A 95 -7.24 -1.68 -8.51
N ALA A 96 -6.63 -1.61 -7.33
CA ALA A 96 -5.32 -1.00 -7.14
C ALA A 96 -4.20 -1.77 -7.86
N TRP A 97 -4.17 -3.09 -7.70
CA TRP A 97 -3.19 -3.94 -8.36
C TRP A 97 -3.23 -3.77 -9.89
N ASN A 98 -4.41 -3.88 -10.49
CA ASN A 98 -4.57 -3.73 -11.93
C ASN A 98 -4.21 -2.31 -12.41
N ALA A 99 -4.54 -1.28 -11.62
CA ALA A 99 -4.14 0.09 -11.92
C ALA A 99 -2.62 0.28 -11.90
N MET A 100 -1.93 -0.26 -10.90
CA MET A 100 -0.47 -0.19 -10.84
C MET A 100 0.18 -0.92 -12.03
N VAL A 101 -0.26 -2.14 -12.33
CA VAL A 101 0.27 -2.91 -13.48
C VAL A 101 0.07 -2.16 -14.79
N LYS A 102 -1.10 -1.54 -14.98
CA LYS A 102 -1.44 -0.83 -16.21
C LYS A 102 -0.74 0.50 -16.35
N ASP A 103 -0.71 1.30 -15.25
CA ASP A 103 -0.40 2.72 -15.33
C ASP A 103 0.99 3.06 -14.80
N ALA A 104 1.58 2.23 -13.92
CA ALA A 104 2.87 2.51 -13.29
C ALA A 104 4.03 1.73 -13.90
N VAL A 105 3.80 0.53 -14.44
CA VAL A 105 4.86 -0.29 -15.01
C VAL A 105 5.22 0.20 -16.41
N HIS A 106 6.48 0.59 -16.60
CA HIS A 106 7.03 0.96 -17.90
C HIS A 106 7.36 -0.27 -18.76
N PRO A 107 7.41 -0.14 -20.10
CA PRO A 107 7.77 -1.26 -20.99
C PRO A 107 9.13 -1.88 -20.72
N ASN A 108 10.06 -1.12 -20.15
CA ASN A 108 11.41 -1.57 -19.76
C ASN A 108 11.48 -2.12 -18.33
N GLY A 109 10.33 -2.23 -17.62
CA GLY A 109 10.26 -2.72 -16.24
C GLY A 109 10.49 -1.64 -15.17
N PHE A 110 10.78 -0.39 -15.54
CA PHE A 110 10.81 0.71 -14.58
C PHE A 110 9.44 0.91 -13.93
N LEU A 111 9.40 1.33 -12.66
CA LEU A 111 8.17 1.59 -11.94
C LEU A 111 8.00 3.09 -11.73
N GLY A 112 6.99 3.66 -12.36
CA GLY A 112 6.65 5.07 -12.24
C GLY A 112 5.82 5.40 -11.01
N TYR A 113 5.60 6.68 -10.77
CA TYR A 113 4.83 7.23 -9.65
C TYR A 113 5.34 6.81 -8.26
N VAL A 114 6.62 6.53 -8.12
CA VAL A 114 7.24 6.24 -6.82
C VAL A 114 7.72 7.55 -6.22
N GLN A 115 7.25 7.86 -5.01
CA GLN A 115 7.69 9.05 -4.28
C GLN A 115 9.12 8.87 -3.78
N GLY A 116 9.97 9.87 -3.98
CA GLY A 116 11.29 9.90 -3.37
C GLY A 116 11.22 10.03 -1.85
N THR A 117 12.26 9.57 -1.18
CA THR A 117 12.39 9.75 0.27
C THR A 117 12.94 11.12 0.62
N GLY A 118 12.56 11.67 1.77
CA GLY A 118 13.01 12.98 2.22
C GLY A 118 12.66 13.24 3.68
N LYS A 119 13.10 14.41 4.19
CA LYS A 119 12.82 14.84 5.55
C LYS A 119 11.46 15.51 5.72
N GLU A 120 10.94 16.07 4.64
CA GLU A 120 9.68 16.82 4.62
C GLU A 120 8.71 16.23 3.59
N PRO A 121 7.39 16.37 3.78
CA PRO A 121 6.39 15.83 2.86
C PRO A 121 6.49 16.35 1.42
N LYS A 122 7.07 17.53 1.22
CA LYS A 122 7.32 18.13 -0.11
C LYS A 122 8.50 17.50 -0.84
N ASP A 123 9.38 16.82 -0.13
CA ASP A 123 10.54 16.15 -0.72
C ASP A 123 10.04 15.01 -1.60
N GLY A 124 10.66 14.82 -2.75
CA GLY A 124 10.22 13.83 -3.73
C GLY A 124 8.96 14.20 -4.53
N GLN A 125 8.50 15.45 -4.42
CA GLN A 125 7.37 15.96 -5.21
C GLN A 125 7.85 16.83 -6.39
N PRO A 126 7.09 16.89 -7.49
CA PRO A 126 5.88 16.11 -7.78
C PRO A 126 6.18 14.65 -8.12
N VAL A 127 5.28 13.74 -7.71
CA VAL A 127 5.35 12.32 -8.10
C VAL A 127 4.75 12.17 -9.50
N THR A 128 5.53 11.68 -10.45
CA THR A 128 5.12 11.54 -11.86
C THR A 128 5.43 10.14 -12.40
N TYR A 129 4.91 9.82 -13.58
CA TYR A 129 5.24 8.58 -14.28
C TYR A 129 6.75 8.40 -14.47
N LYS A 130 7.49 9.49 -14.68
CA LYS A 130 8.93 9.49 -14.92
C LYS A 130 9.77 9.79 -13.67
N SER A 131 9.14 9.93 -12.51
CA SER A 131 9.89 10.18 -11.26
C SER A 131 10.80 9.01 -10.94
N VAL A 132 12.07 9.32 -10.75
CA VAL A 132 13.09 8.37 -10.29
C VAL A 132 13.37 8.70 -8.84
N PRO A 133 13.00 7.84 -7.88
CA PRO A 133 13.32 8.06 -6.47
C PRO A 133 14.83 7.87 -6.23
N ASP A 134 15.34 8.48 -5.14
CA ASP A 134 16.74 8.36 -4.74
C ASP A 134 17.17 6.90 -4.48
N PHE A 135 16.21 6.07 -4.06
CA PHE A 135 16.36 4.63 -3.87
C PHE A 135 15.39 3.90 -4.81
N GLU A 136 15.83 3.65 -6.02
CA GLU A 136 15.01 3.09 -7.12
C GLU A 136 14.42 1.72 -6.81
N ASP A 137 15.05 0.95 -5.94
CA ASP A 137 14.72 -0.44 -5.64
C ASP A 137 13.58 -0.60 -4.62
N TYR A 138 13.37 0.35 -3.68
CA TYR A 138 12.35 0.17 -2.65
C TYR A 138 10.93 0.14 -3.22
N GLY A 139 10.62 0.97 -4.21
CA GLY A 139 9.32 0.98 -4.87
C GLY A 139 9.04 -0.33 -5.60
N VAL A 140 10.03 -0.87 -6.29
CA VAL A 140 9.96 -2.19 -6.94
C VAL A 140 9.79 -3.28 -5.87
N GLY A 141 10.50 -3.19 -4.75
CA GLY A 141 10.35 -4.12 -3.63
C GLY A 141 8.91 -4.15 -3.09
N CYS A 142 8.30 -2.98 -2.85
CA CYS A 142 6.89 -2.88 -2.43
C CYS A 142 5.93 -3.51 -3.45
N PHE A 143 6.14 -3.23 -4.74
CA PHE A 143 5.33 -3.78 -5.83
C PHE A 143 5.42 -5.31 -5.91
N LEU A 144 6.62 -5.88 -5.79
CA LEU A 144 6.83 -7.32 -5.78
C LEU A 144 6.20 -8.00 -4.56
N LEU A 145 6.28 -7.38 -3.37
CA LEU A 145 5.59 -7.85 -2.18
C LEU A 145 4.08 -7.90 -2.41
N ALA A 146 3.47 -6.83 -2.95
CA ALA A 146 2.06 -6.81 -3.31
C ALA A 146 1.70 -7.94 -4.28
N GLY A 147 2.50 -8.13 -5.33
CA GLY A 147 2.30 -9.17 -6.34
C GLY A 147 2.34 -10.57 -5.73
N THR A 148 3.23 -10.83 -4.78
CA THR A 148 3.30 -12.13 -4.11
C THR A 148 2.05 -12.44 -3.30
N GLU A 149 1.50 -11.49 -2.56
CA GLU A 149 0.26 -11.69 -1.79
C GLU A 149 -0.98 -11.78 -2.69
N VAL A 150 -1.07 -10.96 -3.73
CA VAL A 150 -2.15 -11.08 -4.73
C VAL A 150 -2.12 -12.44 -5.42
N TYR A 151 -0.94 -12.96 -5.76
CA TYR A 151 -0.79 -14.29 -6.35
C TYR A 151 -1.33 -15.41 -5.45
N LYS A 152 -1.13 -15.31 -4.14
CA LYS A 152 -1.59 -16.28 -3.13
C LYS A 152 -3.12 -16.26 -2.91
N LEU A 153 -3.84 -15.30 -3.46
CA LEU A 153 -5.31 -15.21 -3.37
C LEU A 153 -6.06 -16.08 -4.39
N LYS A 154 -5.35 -16.73 -5.28
CA LYS A 154 -5.91 -17.63 -6.31
C LYS A 154 -6.60 -18.86 -5.72
#